data_6fd1e64994543739fdbd029067a52d19
#
_entry.id   6fd1e64994543739fdbd029067a52d19
#
_cell.length_a   1.000
_cell.length_b   1.000
_cell.length_c   1.000
_cell.angle_alpha   90.00
_cell.angle_beta   90.00
_cell.angle_gamma   90.00
#
_symmetry.space_group_name_H-M   'P 1'
#
loop_
_entity.id
_entity.type
_entity.pdbx_description
1 polymer ?
#
loop_
_entity_poly.entity_id
_entity_poly.type
_entity_poly.pdbx_seq_one_letter_code
_entity_poly.pdbx_strand_id
1 'polypeptide(L)'
;MKNILILAFFCVVIVPSYAQDTRDNKTSATSIVFPKGTKITSDNFKGTAYLKMLMDADSLNPTSVGNVTFEPGARTKWHLHPGGQILLVTDGVGYYQEKGQVKKILRKGDVIKCPTNVPHWHGASADTAFVQVAITNRHLGETVWLHEVTDEEYKK
;
A
#
# COMPACT_ATOMS: atom_id res chain seq x y z
N MET A 1 -40.70 -58.37 60.58
CA MET A 1 -40.01 -57.09 60.48
C MET A 1 -39.27 -57.03 59.15
N LYS A 2 -39.79 -56.26 58.17
CA LYS A 2 -39.22 -56.23 56.81
C LYS A 2 -38.27 -55.03 56.71
N ASN A 3 -37.01 -55.30 56.46
CA ASN A 3 -36.02 -54.26 56.20
C ASN A 3 -36.11 -53.79 54.77
N ILE A 4 -36.39 -52.52 54.56
CA ILE A 4 -36.41 -51.86 53.24
C ILE A 4 -35.04 -51.25 53.06
N LEU A 5 -34.30 -51.77 52.06
CA LEU A 5 -33.03 -51.23 51.64
C LEU A 5 -33.27 -50.13 50.60
N ILE A 6 -33.00 -48.85 50.96
CA ILE A 6 -33.14 -47.72 50.07
C ILE A 6 -31.82 -47.56 49.29
N LEU A 7 -31.82 -47.89 48.03
CA LEU A 7 -30.69 -47.69 47.10
C LEU A 7 -30.74 -46.22 46.60
N ALA A 8 -29.79 -45.41 47.09
CA ALA A 8 -29.63 -44.04 46.57
C ALA A 8 -28.88 -44.05 45.25
N PHE A 9 -29.57 -43.65 44.17
CA PHE A 9 -28.97 -43.49 42.86
C PHE A 9 -28.26 -42.12 42.79
N PHE A 10 -26.94 -42.11 42.77
CA PHE A 10 -26.17 -40.87 42.56
C PHE A 10 -26.09 -40.61 41.05
N CYS A 11 -26.86 -39.62 40.58
CA CYS A 11 -26.76 -39.17 39.20
C CYS A 11 -25.59 -38.24 39.05
N VAL A 12 -24.48 -38.72 38.44
CA VAL A 12 -23.33 -37.89 38.06
C VAL A 12 -23.70 -37.13 36.79
N VAL A 13 -23.97 -35.83 36.93
CA VAL A 13 -24.15 -34.93 35.79
C VAL A 13 -22.78 -34.56 35.26
N ILE A 14 -22.39 -35.15 34.13
CA ILE A 14 -21.19 -34.74 33.37
C ILE A 14 -21.55 -33.49 32.61
N VAL A 15 -21.10 -32.30 33.06
CA VAL A 15 -21.19 -31.05 32.35
C VAL A 15 -20.03 -31.03 31.32
N PRO A 16 -20.31 -30.98 30.01
CA PRO A 16 -19.23 -30.81 29.05
C PRO A 16 -18.60 -29.42 29.26
N SER A 17 -17.33 -29.39 29.61
CA SER A 17 -16.52 -28.17 29.63
C SER A 17 -16.27 -27.73 28.21
N TYR A 18 -17.02 -26.74 27.74
CA TYR A 18 -16.68 -26.06 26.50
C TYR A 18 -15.42 -25.24 26.76
N ALA A 19 -14.29 -25.74 26.26
CA ALA A 19 -13.08 -24.94 26.17
C ALA A 19 -13.40 -23.75 25.27
N GLN A 20 -13.44 -22.57 25.85
CA GLN A 20 -13.57 -21.31 25.13
C GLN A 20 -12.26 -21.12 24.35
N ASP A 21 -12.31 -21.41 23.04
CA ASP A 21 -11.22 -21.12 22.12
C ASP A 21 -11.03 -19.59 22.08
N THR A 22 -10.18 -19.08 22.94
CA THR A 22 -9.71 -17.71 22.88
C THR A 22 -8.79 -17.65 21.67
N ARG A 23 -9.41 -17.53 20.47
CA ARG A 23 -8.67 -17.04 19.31
C ARG A 23 -8.18 -15.65 19.68
N ASP A 24 -6.91 -15.61 20.05
CA ASP A 24 -6.17 -14.35 20.07
C ASP A 24 -6.41 -13.67 18.73
N ASN A 25 -7.26 -12.65 18.75
CA ASN A 25 -7.43 -11.72 17.65
C ASN A 25 -6.14 -10.88 17.58
N LYS A 26 -5.05 -11.57 17.19
CA LYS A 26 -3.79 -10.94 16.84
C LYS A 26 -4.14 -10.10 15.62
N THR A 27 -4.53 -8.84 15.86
CA THR A 27 -4.52 -7.80 14.84
C THR A 27 -3.16 -7.95 14.16
N SER A 28 -3.19 -8.50 12.94
CA SER A 28 -2.00 -8.58 12.10
C SER A 28 -1.52 -7.15 11.93
N ALA A 29 -0.55 -6.75 12.75
CA ALA A 29 0.17 -5.51 12.51
C ALA A 29 0.66 -5.64 11.07
N THR A 30 0.15 -4.76 10.20
CA THR A 30 0.56 -4.71 8.79
C THR A 30 2.07 -4.57 8.81
N SER A 31 2.80 -5.64 8.48
CA SER A 31 4.26 -5.61 8.49
C SER A 31 4.69 -4.62 7.41
N ILE A 32 5.28 -3.51 7.83
CA ILE A 32 5.89 -2.55 6.93
C ILE A 32 7.02 -3.27 6.20
N VAL A 33 6.86 -3.50 4.89
CA VAL A 33 7.85 -4.22 4.07
C VAL A 33 9.17 -3.44 4.00
N PHE A 34 9.07 -2.10 3.83
CA PHE A 34 10.23 -1.21 3.74
C PHE A 34 10.04 0.02 4.64
N PRO A 35 11.12 0.61 5.18
CA PRO A 35 11.03 1.84 5.96
C PRO A 35 10.36 2.97 5.18
N LYS A 36 9.61 3.83 5.88
CA LYS A 36 8.93 5.00 5.30
C LYS A 36 9.92 5.98 4.63
N GLY A 37 11.10 6.12 5.19
CA GLY A 37 12.15 7.02 4.67
C GLY A 37 11.99 8.46 5.15
N THR A 38 12.59 9.39 4.40
CA THR A 38 12.60 10.82 4.70
C THR A 38 11.50 11.57 3.97
N LYS A 39 11.01 12.66 4.57
CA LYS A 39 9.99 13.51 3.94
C LYS A 39 10.58 14.13 2.66
N ILE A 40 9.80 14.06 1.58
CA ILE A 40 10.13 14.73 0.32
C ILE A 40 9.84 16.22 0.48
N THR A 41 10.83 17.06 0.12
CA THR A 41 10.71 18.52 0.17
C THR A 41 10.59 19.15 -1.23
N SER A 42 10.63 18.35 -2.27
CA SER A 42 10.50 18.80 -3.67
C SER A 42 9.07 19.28 -3.96
N ASP A 43 8.94 20.34 -4.74
CA ASP A 43 7.68 20.90 -5.25
C ASP A 43 6.97 19.94 -6.25
N ASN A 44 7.60 18.85 -6.61
CA ASN A 44 7.02 17.84 -7.51
C ASN A 44 5.94 16.98 -6.87
N PHE A 45 5.70 17.19 -5.56
CA PHE A 45 4.66 16.50 -4.79
C PHE A 45 3.74 17.50 -4.11
N LYS A 46 2.44 17.33 -4.26
CA LYS A 46 1.42 18.04 -3.47
C LYS A 46 1.09 17.22 -2.24
N GLY A 47 0.99 17.86 -1.08
CA GLY A 47 0.76 17.18 0.20
C GLY A 47 2.05 16.61 0.80
N THR A 48 1.93 15.62 1.68
CA THR A 48 3.08 15.03 2.37
C THR A 48 3.39 13.63 1.81
N ALA A 49 4.62 13.47 1.33
CA ALA A 49 5.13 12.17 0.87
C ALA A 49 6.52 11.91 1.44
N TYR A 50 6.91 10.64 1.47
CA TYR A 50 8.20 10.19 2.00
C TYR A 50 8.85 9.25 0.99
N LEU A 51 10.17 9.26 0.95
CA LEU A 51 10.96 8.39 0.08
C LEU A 51 12.05 7.68 0.88
N LYS A 52 12.13 6.36 0.70
CA LYS A 52 13.29 5.56 1.03
C LYS A 52 13.86 4.99 -0.25
N MET A 53 15.03 5.48 -0.69
CA MET A 53 15.77 4.82 -1.76
C MET A 53 16.20 3.44 -1.26
N LEU A 54 15.85 2.41 -2.03
CA LEU A 54 16.20 1.01 -1.79
C LEU A 54 17.39 0.61 -2.66
N MET A 55 17.48 1.17 -3.86
CA MET A 55 18.58 0.98 -4.80
C MET A 55 18.72 2.22 -5.68
N ASP A 56 19.91 2.76 -5.75
CA ASP A 56 20.25 3.82 -6.70
C ASP A 56 20.64 3.22 -8.06
N ALA A 57 20.34 3.96 -9.13
CA ALA A 57 20.81 3.61 -10.47
C ALA A 57 22.30 3.93 -10.60
N ASP A 58 23.01 3.12 -11.36
CA ASP A 58 24.40 3.35 -11.75
C ASP A 58 24.61 3.10 -13.26
N SER A 59 25.83 3.22 -13.73
CA SER A 59 26.16 3.07 -15.16
C SER A 59 26.00 1.65 -15.69
N LEU A 60 26.06 0.63 -14.83
CA LEU A 60 25.91 -0.79 -15.19
C LEU A 60 24.47 -1.28 -14.98
N ASN A 61 23.80 -0.72 -14.01
CA ASN A 61 22.39 -0.99 -13.72
C ASN A 61 21.62 0.34 -13.62
N PRO A 62 21.09 0.84 -14.73
CA PRO A 62 20.40 2.13 -14.77
C PRO A 62 18.97 2.08 -14.18
N THR A 63 18.73 1.21 -13.22
CA THR A 63 17.42 1.06 -12.56
C THR A 63 17.50 1.57 -11.13
N SER A 64 16.66 2.53 -10.78
CA SER A 64 16.48 2.95 -9.40
C SER A 64 15.21 2.33 -8.80
N VAL A 65 15.27 2.02 -7.50
CA VAL A 65 14.14 1.46 -6.75
C VAL A 65 13.91 2.30 -5.50
N GLY A 66 12.71 2.84 -5.34
CA GLY A 66 12.34 3.66 -4.19
C GLY A 66 11.02 3.21 -3.58
N ASN A 67 10.98 3.10 -2.25
CA ASN A 67 9.71 2.98 -1.52
C ASN A 67 9.14 4.37 -1.28
N VAL A 68 7.96 4.65 -1.82
CA VAL A 68 7.28 5.95 -1.68
C VAL A 68 6.02 5.77 -0.86
N THR A 69 5.90 6.58 0.20
CA THR A 69 4.70 6.65 1.03
C THR A 69 4.04 8.01 0.83
N PHE A 70 2.79 8.01 0.40
CA PHE A 70 1.94 9.19 0.30
C PHE A 70 0.97 9.23 1.48
N GLU A 71 0.90 10.34 2.20
CA GLU A 71 -0.18 10.59 3.15
C GLU A 71 -1.50 10.82 2.42
N PRO A 72 -2.66 10.70 3.08
CA PRO A 72 -3.96 10.92 2.44
C PRO A 72 -4.00 12.23 1.64
N GLY A 73 -4.48 12.16 0.41
CA GLY A 73 -4.55 13.28 -0.54
C GLY A 73 -3.25 13.71 -1.20
N ALA A 74 -2.10 13.18 -0.75
CA ALA A 74 -0.81 13.51 -1.36
C ALA A 74 -0.64 12.84 -2.73
N ARG A 75 -0.02 13.55 -3.67
CA ARG A 75 0.17 13.08 -5.04
C ARG A 75 1.37 13.71 -5.72
N THR A 76 1.85 13.09 -6.80
CA THR A 76 2.86 13.68 -7.69
C THR A 76 2.25 14.77 -8.57
N LYS A 77 3.08 15.62 -9.15
CA LYS A 77 2.76 16.33 -10.39
C LYS A 77 2.54 15.33 -11.53
N TRP A 78 1.95 15.78 -12.64
CA TRP A 78 2.09 15.08 -13.90
C TRP A 78 3.56 14.93 -14.24
N HIS A 79 3.98 13.76 -14.67
CA HIS A 79 5.36 13.49 -15.04
C HIS A 79 5.43 12.32 -16.02
N LEU A 80 6.59 12.12 -16.61
CA LEU A 80 6.86 10.98 -17.46
C LEU A 80 8.28 10.44 -17.20
N HIS A 81 8.47 9.20 -17.56
CA HIS A 81 9.77 8.52 -17.50
C HIS A 81 10.19 8.08 -18.90
N PRO A 82 11.32 8.58 -19.45
CA PRO A 82 11.81 8.15 -20.76
C PRO A 82 12.03 6.64 -20.86
N GLY A 83 12.53 6.01 -19.80
CA GLY A 83 12.72 4.55 -19.73
C GLY A 83 11.52 3.75 -19.19
N GLY A 84 10.42 4.42 -18.83
CA GLY A 84 9.27 3.81 -18.18
C GLY A 84 9.47 3.55 -16.69
N GLN A 85 8.40 3.15 -16.03
CA GLN A 85 8.38 2.85 -14.59
C GLN A 85 7.43 1.68 -14.31
N ILE A 86 7.70 0.95 -13.23
CA ILE A 86 6.78 -0.04 -12.67
C ILE A 86 6.47 0.37 -11.24
N LEU A 87 5.19 0.33 -10.87
CA LEU A 87 4.72 0.56 -9.50
C LEU A 87 4.19 -0.74 -8.92
N LEU A 88 4.71 -1.14 -7.77
CA LEU A 88 4.21 -2.28 -6.98
C LEU A 88 3.54 -1.71 -5.73
N VAL A 89 2.23 -1.88 -5.60
CA VAL A 89 1.49 -1.38 -4.43
C VAL A 89 1.70 -2.31 -3.25
N THR A 90 2.31 -1.82 -2.20
CA THR A 90 2.64 -2.61 -1.01
C THR A 90 1.66 -2.39 0.14
N ASP A 91 0.96 -1.23 0.18
CA ASP A 91 -0.08 -0.98 1.19
C ASP A 91 -1.00 0.18 0.79
N GLY A 92 -2.19 0.23 1.41
CA GLY A 92 -3.14 1.33 1.30
C GLY A 92 -3.94 1.37 0.01
N VAL A 93 -4.48 2.57 -0.28
CA VAL A 93 -5.30 2.85 -1.47
C VAL A 93 -4.81 4.13 -2.14
N GLY A 94 -4.57 4.06 -3.43
CA GLY A 94 -4.11 5.20 -4.21
C GLY A 94 -4.73 5.28 -5.59
N TYR A 95 -4.27 6.24 -6.34
CA TYR A 95 -4.71 6.54 -7.69
C TYR A 95 -3.53 6.54 -8.65
N TYR A 96 -3.80 6.14 -9.88
CA TYR A 96 -2.91 6.29 -11.03
C TYR A 96 -3.73 6.74 -12.23
N GLN A 97 -3.19 7.68 -13.00
CA GLN A 97 -3.84 8.12 -14.24
C GLN A 97 -2.80 8.48 -15.30
N GLU A 98 -2.98 7.94 -16.49
CA GLU A 98 -2.29 8.39 -17.70
C GLU A 98 -3.07 9.57 -18.33
N LYS A 99 -2.37 10.47 -18.98
CA LYS A 99 -3.00 11.63 -19.64
C LYS A 99 -4.02 11.17 -20.68
N GLY A 100 -5.24 11.67 -20.54
CA GLY A 100 -6.36 11.31 -21.43
C GLY A 100 -7.04 9.97 -21.11
N GLN A 101 -6.61 9.26 -20.07
CA GLN A 101 -7.23 8.01 -19.64
C GLN A 101 -8.05 8.19 -18.36
N VAL A 102 -8.90 7.21 -18.08
CA VAL A 102 -9.65 7.15 -16.82
C VAL A 102 -8.71 6.86 -15.64
N LYS A 103 -8.92 7.56 -14.54
CA LYS A 103 -8.21 7.32 -13.30
C LYS A 103 -8.47 5.91 -12.76
N LYS A 104 -7.40 5.19 -12.40
CA LYS A 104 -7.44 3.85 -11.82
C LYS A 104 -7.29 3.95 -10.31
N ILE A 105 -8.07 3.17 -9.57
CA ILE A 105 -7.91 2.96 -8.14
C ILE A 105 -6.95 1.79 -7.96
N LEU A 106 -5.90 2.01 -7.18
CA LEU A 106 -4.88 1.01 -6.86
C LEU A 106 -4.99 0.55 -5.41
N ARG A 107 -4.79 -0.74 -5.19
CA ARG A 107 -4.84 -1.38 -3.89
C ARG A 107 -3.61 -2.26 -3.68
N LYS A 108 -3.35 -2.62 -2.45
CA LYS A 108 -2.27 -3.55 -2.10
C LYS A 108 -2.30 -4.81 -2.99
N GLY A 109 -1.15 -5.11 -3.59
CA GLY A 109 -0.95 -6.22 -4.53
C GLY A 109 -1.06 -5.82 -6.00
N ASP A 110 -1.57 -4.63 -6.33
CA ASP A 110 -1.64 -4.17 -7.71
C ASP A 110 -0.27 -3.83 -8.27
N VAL A 111 -0.13 -4.05 -9.56
CA VAL A 111 1.08 -3.72 -10.33
C VAL A 111 0.68 -2.87 -11.54
N ILE A 112 1.34 -1.73 -11.70
CA ILE A 112 1.15 -0.83 -12.83
C ILE A 112 2.46 -0.71 -13.61
N LYS A 113 2.36 -0.89 -14.92
CA LYS A 113 3.40 -0.49 -15.87
C LYS A 113 3.08 0.92 -16.37
N CYS A 114 3.91 1.89 -16.03
CA CYS A 114 3.88 3.25 -16.59
C CYS A 114 4.66 3.24 -17.90
N PRO A 115 4.00 3.44 -19.06
CA PRO A 115 4.68 3.35 -20.35
C PRO A 115 5.74 4.44 -20.53
N THR A 116 6.71 4.19 -21.39
CA THR A 116 7.77 5.16 -21.75
C THR A 116 7.17 6.41 -22.36
N ASN A 117 7.62 7.58 -21.92
CA ASN A 117 7.20 8.90 -22.42
C ASN A 117 5.69 9.20 -22.32
N VAL A 118 4.91 8.43 -21.55
CA VAL A 118 3.48 8.72 -21.33
C VAL A 118 3.33 9.54 -20.05
N PRO A 119 2.79 10.78 -20.14
CA PRO A 119 2.50 11.57 -18.94
C PRO A 119 1.47 10.88 -18.04
N HIS A 120 1.79 10.79 -16.76
CA HIS A 120 0.96 10.18 -15.74
C HIS A 120 1.17 10.84 -14.39
N TRP A 121 0.30 10.56 -13.45
CA TRP A 121 0.47 10.89 -12.04
C TRP A 121 -0.02 9.74 -11.16
N HIS A 122 0.43 9.71 -9.92
CA HIS A 122 -0.03 8.78 -8.91
C HIS A 122 0.05 9.41 -7.51
N GLY A 123 -0.69 8.83 -6.57
CA GLY A 123 -0.75 9.33 -5.20
C GLY A 123 -1.78 8.60 -4.37
N ALA A 124 -1.92 9.03 -3.11
CA ALA A 124 -2.88 8.46 -2.16
C ALA A 124 -4.32 8.83 -2.52
N SER A 125 -5.28 8.02 -2.08
CA SER A 125 -6.68 8.42 -2.01
C SER A 125 -6.88 9.55 -0.99
N ALA A 126 -8.07 10.16 -0.97
CA ALA A 126 -8.35 11.27 -0.06
C ALA A 126 -8.26 10.86 1.43
N ASP A 127 -8.61 9.62 1.73
CA ASP A 127 -8.82 9.17 3.11
C ASP A 127 -7.80 8.13 3.60
N THR A 128 -6.99 7.56 2.69
CA THR A 128 -6.09 6.46 3.02
C THR A 128 -4.69 6.74 2.49
N ALA A 129 -3.67 6.49 3.30
CA ALA A 129 -2.29 6.51 2.83
C ALA A 129 -2.06 5.47 1.73
N PHE A 130 -1.03 5.68 0.92
CA PHE A 130 -0.68 4.83 -0.19
C PHE A 130 0.82 4.57 -0.20
N VAL A 131 1.20 3.30 -0.26
CA VAL A 131 2.61 2.89 -0.27
C VAL A 131 2.88 2.06 -1.51
N GLN A 132 3.91 2.45 -2.23
CA GLN A 132 4.34 1.76 -3.44
C GLN A 132 5.86 1.67 -3.55
N VAL A 133 6.34 0.62 -4.19
CA VAL A 133 7.70 0.53 -4.69
C VAL A 133 7.70 1.01 -6.13
N ALA A 134 8.46 2.06 -6.40
CA ALA A 134 8.67 2.62 -7.74
C ALA A 134 9.99 2.09 -8.30
N ILE A 135 9.92 1.34 -9.39
CA ILE A 135 11.06 0.80 -10.14
C ILE A 135 11.18 1.61 -11.42
N THR A 136 12.19 2.45 -11.52
CA THR A 136 12.34 3.41 -12.63
C THR A 136 13.57 3.10 -13.43
N ASN A 137 13.39 2.84 -14.73
CA ASN A 137 14.51 2.70 -15.65
C ASN A 137 14.99 4.09 -16.08
N ARG A 138 16.26 4.39 -15.80
CA ARG A 138 16.88 5.69 -16.05
C ARG A 138 17.81 5.71 -17.26
N HIS A 139 17.94 4.61 -17.99
CA HIS A 139 18.89 4.52 -19.10
C HIS A 139 18.58 5.49 -20.25
N LEU A 140 17.32 5.92 -20.39
CA LEU A 140 16.90 6.91 -21.40
C LEU A 140 16.75 8.34 -20.83
N GLY A 141 17.11 8.55 -19.58
CA GLY A 141 17.07 9.86 -18.95
C GLY A 141 16.31 9.92 -17.63
N GLU A 142 16.32 11.09 -17.03
CA GLU A 142 15.67 11.38 -15.76
C GLU A 142 14.17 11.57 -15.91
N THR A 143 13.46 11.60 -14.76
CA THR A 143 12.04 11.93 -14.72
C THR A 143 11.82 13.35 -15.24
N VAL A 144 10.91 13.52 -16.19
CA VAL A 144 10.47 14.82 -16.70
C VAL A 144 9.21 15.23 -15.95
N TRP A 145 9.33 16.27 -15.12
CA TRP A 145 8.24 16.82 -14.34
C TRP A 145 7.46 17.85 -15.15
N LEU A 146 6.12 17.80 -15.06
CA LEU A 146 5.20 18.65 -15.78
C LEU A 146 4.40 19.54 -14.80
N HIS A 147 3.19 19.92 -15.17
CA HIS A 147 2.31 20.74 -14.34
C HIS A 147 1.69 19.97 -13.17
N GLU A 148 1.15 20.70 -12.23
CA GLU A 148 0.43 20.12 -11.09
C GLU A 148 -0.84 19.38 -11.53
N VAL A 149 -1.19 18.34 -10.78
CA VAL A 149 -2.54 17.74 -10.84
C VAL A 149 -3.47 18.66 -10.05
N THR A 150 -4.44 19.26 -10.73
CA THR A 150 -5.42 20.12 -10.06
C THR A 150 -6.33 19.35 -9.12
N ASP A 151 -7.03 20.05 -8.23
CA ASP A 151 -7.97 19.38 -7.32
C ASP A 151 -9.19 18.82 -8.07
N GLU A 152 -9.55 19.43 -9.21
CA GLU A 152 -10.59 18.92 -10.12
C GLU A 152 -10.13 17.63 -10.80
N GLU A 153 -8.90 17.57 -11.33
CA GLU A 153 -8.34 16.35 -11.93
C GLU A 153 -8.24 15.22 -10.89
N TYR A 154 -7.80 15.55 -9.67
CA TYR A 154 -7.68 14.58 -8.60
C TYR A 154 -9.03 13.99 -8.16
N LYS A 155 -10.10 14.79 -8.13
CA LYS A 155 -11.45 14.37 -7.71
C LYS A 155 -12.21 13.59 -8.78
N LYS A 156 -11.97 13.85 -10.05
CA LYS A 156 -12.58 13.10 -11.17
C LYS A 156 -12.14 11.66 -11.21
#